data_f36c2a7e74e5c350ed98d0a147725293
#
_entry.id   f36c2a7e74e5c350ed98d0a147725293
#
_cell.length_a   1.000
_cell.length_b   1.000
_cell.length_c   1.000
_cell.angle_alpha   90.00
_cell.angle_beta   90.00
_cell.angle_gamma   90.00
#
_symmetry.space_group_name_H-M   'P 1'
#
loop_
_entity.id
_entity.type
_entity.pdbx_description
1 polymer ?
#
loop_
_entity_poly.entity_id
_entity_poly.type
_entity_poly.pdbx_seq_one_letter_code
_entity_poly.pdbx_strand_id
1 'polypeptide(L)'
;MEEKPYKGFVIWHLLWSNLGVRPLRSALSVLALALQVFLVLLIAGLTSGALADWRTRAEGVGADIIVQPPNSSIFFAFSSAVMPESLAEKIASLPGVDEVAPVFIVVDQKNLGVVYGIDYERFTGLSNGFEFLSGGPFQQPDQAIADDLAAQSRKLRVGQRAILLGHEFTISGIVLHGKGARFFVPIKTAQDIAGAEGRASMFYVRSKGDTEGARKELVELLPTYKIRSMAEYSTLMSSSNLPELKPFIRAFVMLGVAISFLVVLLTMHTMVFERTRDIGVLRALGSSRLEVCWMILGETLVMVGLGVVFGLLCTYSVVAILHRTSPTLQIAIEGGWIVRAILLTIGGAIAGAMYPALRAAQNDPVDALAYE
;
A
#
# COMPACT_ATOMS: atom_id res chain seq x y z
N MET A 1 2.33 -57.32 4.19
CA MET A 1 2.04 -55.94 4.63
C MET A 1 3.25 -55.09 4.37
N GLU A 2 3.49 -54.89 3.10
CA GLU A 2 4.56 -54.07 2.54
C GLU A 2 4.03 -53.51 1.22
N GLU A 3 3.94 -52.18 1.12
CA GLU A 3 3.88 -51.45 -0.12
C GLU A 3 3.34 -50.05 0.10
N LYS A 4 4.22 -49.08 0.15
CA LYS A 4 3.75 -47.72 -0.17
C LYS A 4 4.86 -46.65 -0.47
N PRO A 5 6.12 -47.01 -0.79
CA PRO A 5 7.03 -45.94 -1.27
C PRO A 5 6.92 -45.69 -2.77
N TYR A 6 6.49 -46.66 -3.61
CA TYR A 6 6.49 -46.52 -5.05
C TYR A 6 5.38 -45.63 -5.65
N LYS A 7 4.19 -45.57 -5.03
CA LYS A 7 3.07 -44.77 -5.56
C LYS A 7 3.34 -43.28 -5.54
N GLY A 8 4.01 -42.78 -4.52
CA GLY A 8 4.33 -41.35 -4.39
C GLY A 8 5.31 -40.85 -5.45
N PHE A 9 6.35 -41.61 -5.71
CA PHE A 9 7.40 -41.26 -6.72
C PHE A 9 6.85 -41.24 -8.16
N VAL A 10 5.99 -42.17 -8.50
CA VAL A 10 5.34 -42.24 -9.80
C VAL A 10 4.41 -41.05 -10.04
N ILE A 11 3.63 -40.67 -9.03
CA ILE A 11 2.73 -39.48 -9.08
C ILE A 11 3.54 -38.20 -9.31
N TRP A 12 4.65 -38.01 -8.60
CA TRP A 12 5.52 -36.83 -8.77
C TRP A 12 6.14 -36.77 -10.17
N HIS A 13 6.58 -37.88 -10.70
CA HIS A 13 7.15 -37.93 -12.05
C HIS A 13 6.10 -37.64 -13.12
N LEU A 14 4.88 -38.14 -12.95
CA LEU A 14 3.76 -37.87 -13.85
C LEU A 14 3.35 -36.37 -13.78
N LEU A 15 3.37 -35.75 -12.60
CA LEU A 15 3.05 -34.31 -12.44
C LEU A 15 4.03 -33.42 -13.22
N TRP A 16 5.34 -33.68 -13.13
CA TRP A 16 6.35 -32.92 -13.87
C TRP A 16 6.32 -33.18 -15.38
N SER A 17 6.15 -34.43 -15.79
CA SER A 17 5.99 -34.79 -17.19
C SER A 17 4.77 -34.13 -17.84
N ASN A 18 3.67 -34.01 -17.07
CA ASN A 18 2.43 -33.43 -17.53
C ASN A 18 2.51 -31.93 -17.80
N LEU A 19 3.25 -31.19 -16.94
CA LEU A 19 3.52 -29.75 -17.15
C LEU A 19 4.32 -29.48 -18.42
N GLY A 20 5.19 -30.44 -18.82
CA GLY A 20 6.03 -30.34 -20.03
C GLY A 20 5.30 -30.65 -21.36
N VAL A 21 4.16 -31.33 -21.33
CA VAL A 21 3.45 -31.72 -22.59
C VAL A 21 2.82 -30.52 -23.30
N ARG A 22 2.37 -29.49 -22.54
CA ARG A 22 1.81 -28.25 -23.12
C ARG A 22 2.32 -27.02 -22.36
N PRO A 23 3.58 -26.63 -22.60
CA PRO A 23 4.26 -25.63 -21.77
C PRO A 23 3.62 -24.24 -21.82
N LEU A 24 3.04 -23.85 -22.96
CA LEU A 24 2.42 -22.55 -23.14
C LEU A 24 1.20 -22.34 -22.21
N ARG A 25 0.36 -23.37 -22.09
CA ARG A 25 -0.86 -23.31 -21.24
C ARG A 25 -0.49 -23.29 -19.77
N SER A 26 0.40 -24.21 -19.35
CA SER A 26 0.89 -24.23 -17.96
C SER A 26 1.56 -22.91 -17.60
N ALA A 27 2.35 -22.33 -18.51
CA ALA A 27 2.98 -21.02 -18.33
C ALA A 27 1.94 -19.89 -18.17
N LEU A 28 0.87 -19.86 -18.97
CA LEU A 28 -0.20 -18.87 -18.85
C LEU A 28 -0.92 -18.96 -17.50
N SER A 29 -1.18 -20.17 -17.00
CA SER A 29 -1.79 -20.37 -15.69
C SER A 29 -0.87 -19.95 -14.57
N VAL A 30 0.40 -20.33 -14.60
CA VAL A 30 1.41 -19.88 -13.64
C VAL A 30 1.56 -18.36 -13.67
N LEU A 31 1.56 -17.74 -14.86
CA LEU A 31 1.63 -16.28 -15.01
C LEU A 31 0.41 -15.58 -14.39
N ALA A 32 -0.80 -16.10 -14.60
CA ALA A 32 -2.01 -15.53 -14.02
C ALA A 32 -2.00 -15.61 -12.49
N LEU A 33 -1.57 -16.75 -11.92
CA LEU A 33 -1.40 -16.92 -10.49
C LEU A 33 -0.30 -16.01 -9.92
N ALA A 34 0.82 -15.89 -10.65
CA ALA A 34 1.90 -14.98 -10.28
C ALA A 34 1.46 -13.52 -10.30
N LEU A 35 0.69 -13.11 -11.32
CA LEU A 35 0.15 -11.76 -11.45
C LEU A 35 -0.83 -11.45 -10.30
N GLN A 36 -1.65 -12.41 -9.89
CA GLN A 36 -2.54 -12.24 -8.73
C GLN A 36 -1.75 -11.98 -7.44
N VAL A 37 -0.74 -12.82 -7.15
CA VAL A 37 0.11 -12.64 -5.96
C VAL A 37 0.80 -11.28 -6.01
N PHE A 38 1.39 -10.93 -7.15
CA PHE A 38 2.05 -9.66 -7.39
C PHE A 38 1.11 -8.47 -7.13
N LEU A 39 -0.08 -8.45 -7.73
CA LEU A 39 -1.03 -7.34 -7.57
C LEU A 39 -1.51 -7.18 -6.13
N VAL A 40 -1.84 -8.29 -5.45
CA VAL A 40 -2.25 -8.24 -4.04
C VAL A 40 -1.15 -7.67 -3.17
N LEU A 41 0.09 -8.13 -3.33
CA LEU A 41 1.22 -7.66 -2.54
C LEU A 41 1.61 -6.21 -2.88
N LEU A 42 1.55 -5.84 -4.17
CA LEU A 42 1.87 -4.48 -4.59
C LEU A 42 0.86 -3.47 -4.02
N ILE A 43 -0.44 -3.74 -4.13
CA ILE A 43 -1.49 -2.84 -3.63
C ILE A 43 -1.43 -2.75 -2.10
N ALA A 44 -1.31 -3.90 -1.41
CA ALA A 44 -1.17 -3.92 0.04
C ALA A 44 0.11 -3.20 0.49
N GLY A 45 1.24 -3.46 -0.17
CA GLY A 45 2.53 -2.86 0.15
C GLY A 45 2.58 -1.36 -0.11
N LEU A 46 2.00 -0.87 -1.22
CA LEU A 46 1.86 0.57 -1.48
C LEU A 46 1.00 1.25 -0.42
N THR A 47 -0.13 0.63 -0.06
CA THR A 47 -1.03 1.19 0.96
C THR A 47 -0.35 1.23 2.33
N SER A 48 0.24 0.11 2.78
CA SER A 48 0.94 0.05 4.08
C SER A 48 2.15 1.00 4.11
N GLY A 49 2.93 1.06 3.01
CA GLY A 49 4.09 1.93 2.91
C GLY A 49 3.72 3.42 2.91
N ALA A 50 2.69 3.80 2.16
CA ALA A 50 2.21 5.18 2.16
C ALA A 50 1.73 5.62 3.55
N LEU A 51 0.97 4.78 4.24
CA LEU A 51 0.49 5.06 5.59
C LEU A 51 1.63 5.16 6.61
N ALA A 52 2.61 4.25 6.53
CA ALA A 52 3.80 4.29 7.38
C ALA A 52 4.60 5.57 7.15
N ASP A 53 4.80 5.99 5.90
CA ASP A 53 5.48 7.24 5.56
C ASP A 53 4.74 8.48 6.11
N TRP A 54 3.42 8.52 5.94
CA TRP A 54 2.60 9.60 6.51
C TRP A 54 2.68 9.67 8.04
N ARG A 55 2.61 8.51 8.69
CA ARG A 55 2.75 8.40 10.13
C ARG A 55 4.12 8.89 10.60
N THR A 56 5.19 8.38 10.00
CA THR A 56 6.56 8.78 10.34
C THR A 56 6.77 10.29 10.18
N ARG A 57 6.25 10.87 9.09
CA ARG A 57 6.34 12.32 8.87
C ARG A 57 5.52 13.13 9.87
N ALA A 58 4.33 12.66 10.24
CA ALA A 58 3.52 13.34 11.26
C ALA A 58 4.18 13.30 12.63
N GLU A 59 4.66 12.12 13.06
CA GLU A 59 5.38 11.93 14.32
C GLU A 59 6.70 12.72 14.36
N GLY A 60 7.42 12.78 13.23
CA GLY A 60 8.68 13.48 13.09
C GLY A 60 8.58 15.01 13.21
N VAL A 61 7.37 15.57 13.17
CA VAL A 61 7.15 17.00 13.52
C VAL A 61 7.42 17.25 14.99
N GLY A 62 7.23 16.26 15.87
CA GLY A 62 7.47 16.41 17.29
C GLY A 62 6.35 17.14 18.05
N ALA A 63 5.16 17.24 17.48
CA ALA A 63 3.98 17.74 18.14
C ALA A 63 3.31 16.68 19.01
N ASP A 64 2.67 17.08 20.10
CA ASP A 64 1.90 16.19 20.98
C ASP A 64 0.45 16.10 20.56
N ILE A 65 -0.10 17.20 20.03
CA ILE A 65 -1.52 17.35 19.69
C ILE A 65 -1.65 17.97 18.30
N ILE A 66 -2.65 17.50 17.54
CA ILE A 66 -3.08 18.07 16.26
C ILE A 66 -4.48 18.65 16.42
N VAL A 67 -4.65 19.90 16.01
CA VAL A 67 -5.94 20.59 15.95
C VAL A 67 -6.35 20.78 14.50
N GLN A 68 -7.55 20.32 14.15
CA GLN A 68 -8.07 20.33 12.78
C GLN A 68 -9.49 20.90 12.73
N PRO A 69 -9.90 21.45 11.56
CA PRO A 69 -11.29 21.86 11.35
C PRO A 69 -12.27 20.68 11.49
N PRO A 70 -13.56 20.95 11.83
CA PRO A 70 -14.58 19.90 12.05
C PRO A 70 -14.74 18.94 10.88
N ASN A 71 -14.73 19.47 9.66
CA ASN A 71 -14.95 18.71 8.42
C ASN A 71 -13.66 18.22 7.74
N SER A 72 -12.53 18.22 8.47
CA SER A 72 -11.27 17.72 7.94
C SER A 72 -11.29 16.21 7.76
N SER A 73 -10.69 15.72 6.67
CA SER A 73 -10.36 14.30 6.50
C SER A 73 -9.13 13.94 7.34
N ILE A 74 -8.99 12.66 7.70
CA ILE A 74 -7.77 12.12 8.29
C ILE A 74 -6.60 12.29 7.29
N PHE A 75 -6.87 12.14 6.00
CA PHE A 75 -5.95 12.48 4.94
C PHE A 75 -6.07 13.96 4.61
N PHE A 76 -5.20 14.77 5.16
CA PHE A 76 -5.17 16.23 4.94
C PHE A 76 -5.20 16.63 3.46
N ALA A 77 -4.55 15.83 2.60
CA ALA A 77 -4.47 16.07 1.17
C ALA A 77 -5.84 16.11 0.46
N PHE A 78 -6.88 15.55 1.06
CA PHE A 78 -8.23 15.52 0.49
C PHE A 78 -9.22 16.43 1.22
N SER A 79 -8.72 17.29 2.11
CA SER A 79 -9.55 18.23 2.87
C SER A 79 -9.27 19.67 2.45
N SER A 80 -10.25 20.34 1.91
CA SER A 80 -10.23 21.80 1.71
C SER A 80 -10.68 22.58 2.95
N ALA A 81 -10.91 21.91 4.06
CA ALA A 81 -11.33 22.55 5.30
C ALA A 81 -10.19 23.36 5.89
N VAL A 82 -10.46 24.62 6.16
CA VAL A 82 -9.51 25.58 6.75
C VAL A 82 -10.12 26.28 7.95
N MET A 83 -9.26 26.82 8.78
CA MET A 83 -9.62 27.58 9.98
C MET A 83 -8.82 28.88 10.05
N PRO A 84 -9.28 29.90 10.80
CA PRO A 84 -8.53 31.15 10.95
C PRO A 84 -7.16 30.91 11.58
N GLU A 85 -6.10 31.44 10.97
CA GLU A 85 -4.73 31.35 11.50
C GLU A 85 -4.61 32.07 12.87
N SER A 86 -5.40 33.11 13.10
CA SER A 86 -5.46 33.86 14.39
C SER A 86 -5.83 32.99 15.58
N LEU A 87 -6.40 31.81 15.40
CA LEU A 87 -6.63 30.85 16.48
C LEU A 87 -5.32 30.35 17.11
N ALA A 88 -4.20 30.37 16.37
CA ALA A 88 -2.89 29.99 16.91
C ALA A 88 -2.52 30.82 18.16
N GLU A 89 -2.82 32.12 18.17
CA GLU A 89 -2.54 32.99 19.33
C GLU A 89 -3.41 32.64 20.54
N LYS A 90 -4.69 32.30 20.30
CA LYS A 90 -5.59 31.86 21.38
C LYS A 90 -5.16 30.53 21.97
N ILE A 91 -4.72 29.60 21.11
CA ILE A 91 -4.20 28.30 21.56
C ILE A 91 -2.89 28.47 22.32
N ALA A 92 -1.99 29.33 21.86
CA ALA A 92 -0.71 29.61 22.51
C ALA A 92 -0.89 30.28 23.90
N SER A 93 -2.04 30.96 24.17
CA SER A 93 -2.33 31.56 25.46
C SER A 93 -2.79 30.56 26.54
N LEU A 94 -3.03 29.30 26.20
CA LEU A 94 -3.45 28.26 27.14
C LEU A 94 -2.28 27.83 28.06
N PRO A 95 -2.53 27.64 29.37
CA PRO A 95 -1.50 27.28 30.32
C PRO A 95 -0.75 25.99 30.01
N GLY A 96 -1.46 24.98 29.48
CA GLY A 96 -0.92 23.67 29.15
C GLY A 96 -0.14 23.61 27.81
N VAL A 97 -0.14 24.70 27.03
CA VAL A 97 0.49 24.77 25.71
C VAL A 97 1.86 25.44 25.81
N ASP A 98 2.87 24.80 25.19
CA ASP A 98 4.22 25.32 25.08
C ASP A 98 4.40 26.09 23.77
N GLU A 99 4.16 25.42 22.62
CA GLU A 99 4.29 26.01 21.29
C GLU A 99 3.16 25.60 20.35
N VAL A 100 2.86 26.48 19.39
CA VAL A 100 1.84 26.27 18.36
C VAL A 100 2.40 26.67 17.00
N ALA A 101 2.34 25.75 16.04
CA ALA A 101 2.74 26.00 14.66
C ALA A 101 1.53 25.85 13.71
N PRO A 102 1.07 26.96 13.08
CA PRO A 102 0.09 26.90 12.02
C PRO A 102 0.71 26.27 10.77
N VAL A 103 -0.04 25.38 10.12
CA VAL A 103 0.34 24.78 8.85
C VAL A 103 -0.80 24.93 7.84
N PHE A 104 -0.46 25.43 6.68
CA PHE A 104 -1.38 25.49 5.54
C PHE A 104 -0.98 24.44 4.52
N ILE A 105 -1.88 23.51 4.20
CA ILE A 105 -1.63 22.36 3.35
C ILE A 105 -2.19 22.61 1.96
N VAL A 106 -1.34 22.52 0.93
CA VAL A 106 -1.75 22.61 -0.45
C VAL A 106 -1.30 21.36 -1.21
N VAL A 107 -2.21 20.82 -2.02
CA VAL A 107 -1.92 19.69 -2.88
C VAL A 107 -1.48 20.19 -4.24
N ASP A 108 -0.28 19.82 -4.65
CA ASP A 108 0.21 20.05 -6.01
C ASP A 108 -0.46 19.06 -6.97
N GLN A 109 -1.49 19.50 -7.66
CA GLN A 109 -2.28 18.66 -8.57
C GLN A 109 -1.47 18.06 -9.72
N LYS A 110 -0.39 18.75 -10.17
CA LYS A 110 0.47 18.26 -11.27
C LYS A 110 1.36 17.12 -10.81
N ASN A 111 1.83 17.18 -9.59
CA ASN A 111 2.82 16.25 -9.05
C ASN A 111 2.24 15.31 -7.97
N LEU A 112 0.93 15.42 -7.66
CA LEU A 112 0.25 14.69 -6.59
C LEU A 112 1.00 14.74 -5.25
N GLY A 113 1.73 15.82 -5.02
CA GLY A 113 2.54 16.04 -3.82
C GLY A 113 1.86 16.97 -2.84
N VAL A 114 2.16 16.82 -1.56
CA VAL A 114 1.70 17.71 -0.50
C VAL A 114 2.80 18.71 -0.18
N VAL A 115 2.46 20.00 -0.22
CA VAL A 115 3.33 21.11 0.14
C VAL A 115 2.78 21.74 1.42
N TYR A 116 3.65 21.95 2.41
CA TYR A 116 3.31 22.67 3.63
C TYR A 116 3.73 24.13 3.51
N GLY A 117 2.76 25.04 3.65
CA GLY A 117 3.01 26.43 3.99
C GLY A 117 3.23 26.52 5.49
N ILE A 118 4.40 26.97 5.92
CA ILE A 118 4.79 27.08 7.32
C ILE A 118 5.33 28.47 7.68
N ASP A 119 5.11 28.88 8.92
CA ASP A 119 5.94 29.88 9.54
C ASP A 119 7.21 29.18 10.04
N TYR A 120 8.36 29.56 9.47
CA TYR A 120 9.62 28.85 9.70
C TYR A 120 9.99 28.83 11.18
N GLU A 121 9.92 29.98 11.85
CA GLU A 121 10.34 30.09 13.26
C GLU A 121 9.43 29.28 14.19
N ARG A 122 8.12 29.42 14.06
CA ARG A 122 7.14 28.65 14.87
C ARG A 122 7.24 27.16 14.60
N PHE A 123 7.39 26.75 13.33
CA PHE A 123 7.47 25.34 12.98
C PHE A 123 8.77 24.70 13.48
N THR A 124 9.92 25.41 13.35
CA THR A 124 11.21 24.91 13.83
C THR A 124 11.32 24.92 15.35
N GLY A 125 10.76 25.92 16.03
CA GLY A 125 10.64 25.93 17.48
C GLY A 125 9.93 24.69 17.97
N LEU A 126 8.74 24.38 17.43
CA LEU A 126 7.96 23.20 17.79
C LEU A 126 8.66 21.88 17.39
N SER A 127 9.28 21.81 16.20
CA SER A 127 9.79 20.57 15.64
C SER A 127 11.25 20.23 15.96
N ASN A 128 11.89 20.99 16.86
CA ASN A 128 13.34 20.93 17.12
C ASN A 128 14.20 21.19 15.87
N GLY A 129 13.73 22.02 14.96
CA GLY A 129 14.43 22.43 13.75
C GLY A 129 14.44 21.40 12.63
N PHE A 130 14.98 21.82 11.50
CA PHE A 130 15.29 20.94 10.38
C PHE A 130 16.77 20.53 10.40
N GLU A 131 17.05 19.29 10.04
CA GLU A 131 18.41 18.85 9.78
C GLU A 131 18.75 19.12 8.30
N PHE A 132 19.52 20.20 8.05
CA PHE A 132 19.92 20.57 6.70
C PHE A 132 21.09 19.71 6.21
N LEU A 133 20.88 19.05 5.09
CA LEU A 133 21.94 18.34 4.37
C LEU A 133 22.70 19.28 3.44
N SER A 134 22.04 20.32 2.93
CA SER A 134 22.65 21.39 2.14
C SER A 134 21.75 22.64 2.12
N GLY A 135 22.35 23.83 1.92
CA GLY A 135 21.64 25.10 1.92
C GLY A 135 21.18 25.55 3.30
N GLY A 136 20.01 26.17 3.38
CA GLY A 136 19.48 26.73 4.62
C GLY A 136 17.98 27.06 4.52
N PRO A 137 17.45 27.79 5.52
CA PRO A 137 16.04 28.18 5.56
C PRO A 137 15.69 29.11 4.39
N PHE A 138 14.42 29.16 4.06
CA PHE A 138 13.92 30.14 3.11
C PHE A 138 13.89 31.54 3.78
N GLN A 139 14.29 32.56 3.02
CA GLN A 139 14.29 33.97 3.44
C GLN A 139 13.42 34.83 2.53
N GLN A 140 13.02 34.31 1.40
CA GLN A 140 12.20 35.00 0.39
C GLN A 140 10.91 34.25 0.10
N PRO A 141 9.85 34.93 -0.33
CA PRO A 141 8.55 34.31 -0.61
C PRO A 141 8.57 33.23 -1.70
N ASP A 142 9.51 33.33 -2.66
CA ASP A 142 9.69 32.43 -3.78
C ASP A 142 10.71 31.30 -3.52
N GLN A 143 11.06 31.08 -2.26
CA GLN A 143 11.97 30.00 -1.85
C GLN A 143 11.21 28.82 -1.24
N ALA A 144 11.77 27.63 -1.42
CA ALA A 144 11.25 26.40 -0.88
C ALA A 144 12.35 25.52 -0.29
N ILE A 145 12.02 24.78 0.76
CA ILE A 145 12.82 23.69 1.31
C ILE A 145 12.26 22.38 0.77
N ALA A 146 13.14 21.48 0.32
CA ALA A 146 12.79 20.13 -0.11
C ALA A 146 13.38 19.09 0.86
N ASP A 147 12.69 17.96 1.04
CA ASP A 147 13.34 16.81 1.69
C ASP A 147 14.29 16.10 0.70
N ASP A 148 15.22 15.30 1.22
CA ASP A 148 16.22 14.58 0.44
C ASP A 148 15.60 13.58 -0.55
N LEU A 149 14.49 12.91 -0.18
CA LEU A 149 13.80 11.96 -1.05
C LEU A 149 13.12 12.67 -2.24
N ALA A 150 12.51 13.83 -2.00
CA ALA A 150 11.94 14.65 -3.08
C ALA A 150 13.03 15.25 -3.94
N ALA A 151 14.12 15.73 -3.32
CA ALA A 151 15.29 16.26 -4.03
C ALA A 151 15.93 15.18 -4.91
N GLN A 152 16.11 13.97 -4.41
CA GLN A 152 16.63 12.84 -5.18
C GLN A 152 15.69 12.45 -6.33
N SER A 153 14.38 12.32 -6.04
CA SER A 153 13.38 11.92 -7.04
C SER A 153 13.30 12.89 -8.21
N ARG A 154 13.37 14.20 -7.92
CA ARG A 154 13.29 15.26 -8.92
C ARG A 154 14.66 15.81 -9.37
N LYS A 155 15.75 15.22 -8.86
CA LYS A 155 17.15 15.65 -9.11
C LYS A 155 17.38 17.13 -8.81
N LEU A 156 16.77 17.63 -7.73
CA LEU A 156 16.88 19.03 -7.32
C LEU A 156 18.18 19.27 -6.52
N ARG A 157 18.71 20.48 -6.67
CA ARG A 157 19.85 20.98 -5.89
C ARG A 157 19.52 22.37 -5.35
N VAL A 158 20.22 22.76 -4.30
CA VAL A 158 20.12 24.13 -3.75
C VAL A 158 20.45 25.16 -4.85
N GLY A 159 19.64 26.20 -4.94
CA GLY A 159 19.70 27.25 -5.96
C GLY A 159 18.98 26.92 -7.27
N GLN A 160 18.51 25.69 -7.46
CA GLN A 160 17.72 25.33 -8.64
C GLN A 160 16.25 25.75 -8.49
N ARG A 161 15.62 26.04 -9.63
CA ARG A 161 14.18 26.33 -9.69
C ARG A 161 13.38 25.02 -9.80
N ALA A 162 12.30 24.96 -9.05
CA ALA A 162 11.32 23.89 -9.09
C ALA A 162 9.91 24.45 -9.25
N ILE A 163 9.08 23.79 -10.05
CA ILE A 163 7.66 24.17 -10.15
C ILE A 163 6.91 23.43 -9.04
N LEU A 164 6.37 24.20 -8.10
CA LEU A 164 5.51 23.74 -7.01
C LEU A 164 4.22 24.55 -7.06
N LEU A 165 3.07 23.89 -6.91
CA LEU A 165 1.76 24.54 -6.90
C LEU A 165 1.49 25.39 -8.16
N GLY A 166 2.13 25.07 -9.27
CA GLY A 166 2.04 25.84 -10.52
C GLY A 166 2.93 27.09 -10.60
N HIS A 167 3.70 27.42 -9.56
CA HIS A 167 4.62 28.56 -9.48
C HIS A 167 6.08 28.12 -9.41
N GLU A 168 6.99 28.96 -9.85
CA GLU A 168 8.43 28.73 -9.74
C GLU A 168 8.92 29.08 -8.34
N PHE A 169 9.61 28.15 -7.69
CA PHE A 169 10.30 28.32 -6.43
C PHE A 169 11.77 27.99 -6.57
N THR A 170 12.63 28.73 -5.90
CA THR A 170 14.06 28.45 -5.78
C THR A 170 14.30 27.56 -4.56
N ILE A 171 14.95 26.42 -4.70
CA ILE A 171 15.27 25.55 -3.58
C ILE A 171 16.35 26.20 -2.70
N SER A 172 15.98 26.65 -1.50
CA SER A 172 16.90 27.27 -0.54
C SER A 172 17.69 26.24 0.26
N GLY A 173 17.08 25.09 0.56
CA GLY A 173 17.71 24.05 1.36
C GLY A 173 17.14 22.67 1.06
N ILE A 174 17.96 21.67 1.35
CA ILE A 174 17.57 20.25 1.34
C ILE A 174 17.74 19.74 2.75
N VAL A 175 16.68 19.15 3.30
CA VAL A 175 16.61 18.64 4.68
C VAL A 175 16.44 17.13 4.70
N LEU A 176 16.80 16.49 5.82
CA LEU A 176 16.52 15.09 6.04
C LEU A 176 15.01 14.87 6.08
N HIS A 177 14.55 13.82 5.38
CA HIS A 177 13.13 13.44 5.35
C HIS A 177 12.59 13.04 6.73
N GLY A 178 11.25 12.98 6.83
CA GLY A 178 10.57 12.48 8.04
C GLY A 178 9.84 13.55 8.84
N LYS A 179 9.78 14.81 8.37
CA LYS A 179 9.02 15.88 9.04
C LYS A 179 7.90 16.41 8.14
N GLY A 180 6.65 16.20 8.53
CA GLY A 180 5.46 16.81 7.93
C GLY A 180 5.29 16.53 6.43
N ALA A 181 5.82 17.39 5.59
CA ALA A 181 5.74 17.31 4.14
C ALA A 181 7.10 17.05 3.49
N ARG A 182 7.09 16.89 2.16
CA ARG A 182 8.32 16.78 1.36
C ARG A 182 8.80 18.12 0.82
N PHE A 183 7.91 19.11 0.76
CA PHE A 183 8.22 20.47 0.38
C PHE A 183 7.62 21.44 1.39
N PHE A 184 8.38 22.45 1.74
CA PHE A 184 7.96 23.52 2.64
C PHE A 184 8.19 24.87 1.94
N VAL A 185 7.19 25.74 2.05
CA VAL A 185 7.21 27.11 1.54
C VAL A 185 6.72 28.07 2.61
N PRO A 186 6.97 29.38 2.53
CA PRO A 186 6.39 30.34 3.45
C PRO A 186 4.86 30.24 3.48
N ILE A 187 4.26 30.27 4.67
CA ILE A 187 2.82 30.09 4.82
C ILE A 187 2.02 31.13 4.03
N LYS A 188 2.46 32.38 4.05
CA LYS A 188 1.80 33.47 3.32
C LYS A 188 1.79 33.19 1.80
N THR A 189 2.92 32.77 1.24
CA THR A 189 2.99 32.41 -0.18
C THR A 189 2.05 31.25 -0.55
N ALA A 190 1.97 30.23 0.31
CA ALA A 190 1.04 29.12 0.09
C ALA A 190 -0.43 29.56 0.16
N GLN A 191 -0.76 30.46 1.10
CA GLN A 191 -2.09 31.04 1.26
C GLN A 191 -2.46 31.92 0.05
N ASP A 192 -1.56 32.78 -0.40
CA ASP A 192 -1.77 33.67 -1.56
C ASP A 192 -2.04 32.84 -2.84
N ILE A 193 -1.23 31.81 -3.08
CA ILE A 193 -1.41 30.91 -4.24
C ILE A 193 -2.76 30.21 -4.20
N ALA A 194 -3.23 29.83 -3.00
CA ALA A 194 -4.50 29.14 -2.83
C ALA A 194 -5.71 30.08 -2.66
N GLY A 195 -5.51 31.40 -2.62
CA GLY A 195 -6.58 32.37 -2.33
C GLY A 195 -7.21 32.22 -0.95
N ALA A 196 -6.40 31.86 0.06
CA ALA A 196 -6.86 31.53 1.42
C ALA A 196 -6.05 32.28 2.47
N GLU A 197 -5.90 33.60 2.30
CA GLU A 197 -5.16 34.47 3.21
C GLU A 197 -5.65 34.35 4.66
N GLY A 198 -4.71 34.29 5.60
CA GLY A 198 -5.01 34.19 7.05
C GLY A 198 -5.70 32.88 7.45
N ARG A 199 -5.57 31.84 6.65
CA ARG A 199 -6.13 30.50 6.93
C ARG A 199 -5.04 29.47 7.17
N ALA A 200 -5.32 28.53 8.08
CA ALA A 200 -4.51 27.36 8.34
C ALA A 200 -5.34 26.08 8.12
N SER A 201 -4.70 25.01 7.67
CA SER A 201 -5.33 23.71 7.50
C SER A 201 -5.33 22.92 8.81
N MET A 202 -4.32 23.15 9.67
CA MET A 202 -4.20 22.56 11.00
C MET A 202 -3.22 23.34 11.87
N PHE A 203 -3.26 23.05 13.16
CA PHE A 203 -2.22 23.47 14.09
C PHE A 203 -1.54 22.25 14.68
N TYR A 204 -0.22 22.27 14.70
CA TYR A 204 0.58 21.41 15.56
C TYR A 204 0.77 22.11 16.90
N VAL A 205 0.59 21.37 17.98
CA VAL A 205 0.68 21.90 19.35
C VAL A 205 1.63 21.01 20.15
N ARG A 206 2.57 21.66 20.87
CA ARG A 206 3.40 21.02 21.88
C ARG A 206 2.84 21.37 23.24
N SER A 207 2.72 20.37 24.11
CA SER A 207 2.28 20.53 25.50
C SER A 207 3.47 20.78 26.44
N LYS A 208 3.23 21.40 27.57
CA LYS A 208 4.23 21.60 28.68
C LYS A 208 4.43 20.33 29.53
N GLY A 209 4.24 19.13 28.94
CA GLY A 209 4.47 17.84 29.61
C GLY A 209 3.18 17.07 29.96
N ASP A 210 2.04 17.73 30.21
CA ASP A 210 0.73 17.07 30.36
C ASP A 210 -0.09 17.20 29.06
N THR A 211 0.06 16.22 28.16
CA THR A 211 -0.65 16.21 26.88
C THR A 211 -2.17 16.07 27.05
N GLU A 212 -2.64 15.30 28.03
CA GLU A 212 -4.07 15.10 28.24
C GLU A 212 -4.73 16.32 28.89
N GLY A 213 -4.03 17.01 29.79
CA GLY A 213 -4.47 18.30 30.34
C GLY A 213 -4.59 19.37 29.25
N ALA A 214 -3.54 19.57 28.47
CA ALA A 214 -3.54 20.49 27.33
C ALA A 214 -4.65 20.13 26.29
N ARG A 215 -4.89 18.84 26.02
CA ARG A 215 -5.97 18.40 25.15
C ARG A 215 -7.36 18.78 25.67
N LYS A 216 -7.60 18.66 26.99
CA LYS A 216 -8.87 19.08 27.60
C LYS A 216 -9.09 20.57 27.48
N GLU A 217 -8.07 21.38 27.78
CA GLU A 217 -8.13 22.85 27.63
C GLU A 217 -8.46 23.23 26.17
N LEU A 218 -7.85 22.55 25.21
CA LEU A 218 -8.12 22.77 23.78
C LEU A 218 -9.55 22.38 23.39
N VAL A 219 -10.09 21.27 23.91
CA VAL A 219 -11.48 20.84 23.64
C VAL A 219 -12.47 21.84 24.24
N GLU A 220 -12.20 22.40 25.41
CA GLU A 220 -13.03 23.44 26.00
C GLU A 220 -12.99 24.75 25.20
N LEU A 221 -11.82 25.16 24.72
CA LEU A 221 -11.66 26.34 23.88
C LEU A 221 -12.28 26.16 22.47
N LEU A 222 -12.17 24.99 21.88
CA LEU A 222 -12.53 24.69 20.50
C LEU A 222 -13.42 23.45 20.39
N PRO A 223 -14.65 23.43 20.94
CA PRO A 223 -15.47 22.23 21.10
C PRO A 223 -15.95 21.64 19.77
N THR A 224 -15.93 22.40 18.68
CA THR A 224 -16.33 21.93 17.34
C THR A 224 -15.15 21.39 16.52
N TYR A 225 -13.92 21.59 16.96
CA TYR A 225 -12.72 21.19 16.23
C TYR A 225 -12.29 19.76 16.59
N LYS A 226 -11.60 19.11 15.66
CA LYS A 226 -11.03 17.80 15.90
C LYS A 226 -9.67 17.94 16.58
N ILE A 227 -9.62 17.60 17.86
CA ILE A 227 -8.42 17.67 18.68
C ILE A 227 -7.99 16.26 19.03
N ARG A 228 -6.82 15.84 18.53
CA ARG A 228 -6.30 14.50 18.70
C ARG A 228 -4.87 14.54 19.23
N SER A 229 -4.54 13.61 20.12
CA SER A 229 -3.13 13.39 20.43
C SER A 229 -2.39 12.77 19.24
N MET A 230 -1.09 12.96 19.15
CA MET A 230 -0.27 12.35 18.10
C MET A 230 -0.34 10.81 18.16
N ALA A 231 -0.43 10.23 19.37
CA ALA A 231 -0.60 8.79 19.56
C ALA A 231 -1.94 8.28 18.98
N GLU A 232 -3.04 9.01 19.20
CA GLU A 232 -4.34 8.69 18.60
C GLU A 232 -4.28 8.81 17.08
N TYR A 233 -3.69 9.88 16.56
CA TYR A 233 -3.52 10.10 15.12
C TYR A 233 -2.70 8.99 14.47
N SER A 234 -1.57 8.61 15.07
CA SER A 234 -0.71 7.51 14.60
C SER A 234 -1.45 6.17 14.57
N THR A 235 -2.29 5.90 15.57
CA THR A 235 -3.10 4.69 15.62
C THR A 235 -4.14 4.67 14.49
N LEU A 236 -4.75 5.79 14.18
CA LEU A 236 -5.70 5.91 13.07
C LEU A 236 -5.03 5.73 11.70
N MET A 237 -3.75 6.09 11.56
CA MET A 237 -2.96 5.92 10.34
C MET A 237 -2.48 4.48 10.11
N SER A 238 -2.94 3.51 10.88
CA SER A 238 -2.69 2.10 10.63
C SER A 238 -3.61 1.57 9.52
N SER A 239 -3.08 0.75 8.62
CA SER A 239 -3.84 0.10 7.52
C SER A 239 -5.05 -0.71 8.02
N SER A 240 -4.96 -1.22 9.25
CA SER A 240 -6.06 -1.94 9.91
C SER A 240 -7.22 -1.03 10.37
N ASN A 241 -6.97 0.26 10.58
CA ASN A 241 -7.91 1.19 11.21
C ASN A 241 -8.57 2.18 10.25
N LEU A 242 -8.22 2.17 8.96
CA LEU A 242 -8.83 3.04 7.95
C LEU A 242 -10.05 2.37 7.28
N PRO A 243 -11.27 2.65 7.74
CA PRO A 243 -12.49 2.03 7.18
C PRO A 243 -12.67 2.34 5.68
N GLU A 244 -12.21 3.51 5.25
CA GLU A 244 -12.37 4.00 3.87
C GLU A 244 -11.51 3.23 2.85
N LEU A 245 -10.33 2.70 3.24
CA LEU A 245 -9.46 1.92 2.36
C LEU A 245 -9.79 0.42 2.34
N LYS A 246 -10.44 -0.10 3.38
CA LYS A 246 -10.82 -1.52 3.46
C LYS A 246 -11.68 -2.00 2.29
N PRO A 247 -12.75 -1.28 1.86
CA PRO A 247 -13.56 -1.69 0.71
C PRO A 247 -12.74 -1.75 -0.58
N PHE A 248 -11.86 -0.76 -0.78
CA PHE A 248 -11.00 -0.69 -1.96
C PHE A 248 -10.03 -1.89 -2.01
N ILE A 249 -9.25 -2.12 -0.95
CA ILE A 249 -8.35 -3.28 -0.86
C ILE A 249 -9.12 -4.58 -1.05
N ARG A 250 -10.28 -4.72 -0.40
CA ARG A 250 -11.14 -5.91 -0.52
C ARG A 250 -11.61 -6.14 -1.96
N ALA A 251 -12.02 -5.08 -2.67
CA ALA A 251 -12.46 -5.18 -4.06
C ALA A 251 -11.33 -5.68 -4.98
N PHE A 252 -10.12 -5.16 -4.83
CA PHE A 252 -8.96 -5.62 -5.61
C PHE A 252 -8.57 -7.07 -5.28
N VAL A 253 -8.59 -7.43 -4.00
CA VAL A 253 -8.34 -8.82 -3.57
C VAL A 253 -9.38 -9.76 -4.16
N MET A 254 -10.67 -9.42 -4.07
CA MET A 254 -11.75 -10.23 -4.63
C MET A 254 -11.64 -10.36 -6.15
N LEU A 255 -11.29 -9.29 -6.85
CA LEU A 255 -11.06 -9.31 -8.29
C LEU A 255 -9.90 -10.25 -8.66
N GLY A 256 -8.79 -10.17 -7.93
CA GLY A 256 -7.64 -11.07 -8.12
C GLY A 256 -8.02 -12.54 -7.90
N VAL A 257 -8.75 -12.84 -6.82
CA VAL A 257 -9.25 -14.21 -6.54
C VAL A 257 -10.20 -14.69 -7.64
N ALA A 258 -11.10 -13.84 -8.13
CA ALA A 258 -12.02 -14.20 -9.20
C ALA A 258 -11.29 -14.51 -10.52
N ILE A 259 -10.31 -13.69 -10.88
CA ILE A 259 -9.46 -13.93 -12.07
C ILE A 259 -8.71 -15.25 -11.93
N SER A 260 -8.06 -15.49 -10.79
CA SER A 260 -7.34 -16.73 -10.51
C SER A 260 -8.26 -17.95 -10.59
N PHE A 261 -9.43 -17.88 -9.95
CA PHE A 261 -10.45 -18.94 -10.02
C PHE A 261 -10.83 -19.26 -11.47
N LEU A 262 -11.16 -18.23 -12.28
CA LEU A 262 -11.57 -18.42 -13.65
C LEU A 262 -10.45 -19.00 -14.54
N VAL A 263 -9.23 -18.49 -14.38
CA VAL A 263 -8.08 -19.00 -15.17
C VAL A 263 -7.79 -20.45 -14.82
N VAL A 264 -7.77 -20.81 -13.54
CA VAL A 264 -7.57 -22.19 -13.10
C VAL A 264 -8.72 -23.09 -13.56
N LEU A 265 -9.97 -22.64 -13.40
CA LEU A 265 -11.16 -23.38 -13.85
C LEU A 265 -11.06 -23.71 -15.36
N LEU A 266 -10.79 -22.70 -16.19
CA LEU A 266 -10.69 -22.90 -17.65
C LEU A 266 -9.53 -23.79 -18.02
N THR A 267 -8.36 -23.60 -17.41
CA THR A 267 -7.16 -24.40 -17.69
C THR A 267 -7.38 -25.86 -17.29
N MET A 268 -7.90 -26.10 -16.09
CA MET A 268 -8.14 -27.45 -15.61
C MET A 268 -9.27 -28.15 -16.36
N HIS A 269 -10.33 -27.41 -16.71
CA HIS A 269 -11.41 -27.95 -17.53
C HIS A 269 -10.90 -28.42 -18.89
N THR A 270 -10.10 -27.61 -19.57
CA THR A 270 -9.53 -27.98 -20.86
C THR A 270 -8.53 -29.15 -20.75
N MET A 271 -7.71 -29.15 -19.68
CA MET A 271 -6.77 -30.23 -19.42
C MET A 271 -7.47 -31.57 -19.20
N VAL A 272 -8.51 -31.60 -18.39
CA VAL A 272 -9.33 -32.79 -18.12
C VAL A 272 -9.97 -33.28 -19.43
N PHE A 273 -10.55 -32.37 -20.22
CA PHE A 273 -11.19 -32.71 -21.50
C PHE A 273 -10.21 -33.36 -22.44
N GLU A 274 -8.99 -32.84 -22.59
CA GLU A 274 -7.96 -33.38 -23.48
C GLU A 274 -7.38 -34.72 -23.03
N ARG A 275 -7.47 -35.04 -21.72
CA ARG A 275 -6.95 -36.28 -21.11
C ARG A 275 -8.06 -37.23 -20.68
N THR A 276 -9.26 -37.04 -21.19
CA THR A 276 -10.41 -37.90 -20.83
C THR A 276 -10.10 -39.37 -21.06
N ARG A 277 -9.44 -39.72 -22.17
CA ARG A 277 -9.03 -41.08 -22.49
C ARG A 277 -7.99 -41.64 -21.53
N ASP A 278 -6.96 -40.86 -21.19
CA ASP A 278 -5.92 -41.28 -20.25
C ASP A 278 -6.49 -41.50 -18.84
N ILE A 279 -7.39 -40.62 -18.40
CA ILE A 279 -8.13 -40.77 -17.14
C ILE A 279 -9.02 -42.00 -17.17
N GLY A 280 -9.68 -42.29 -18.33
CA GLY A 280 -10.47 -43.50 -18.53
C GLY A 280 -9.64 -44.77 -18.38
N VAL A 281 -8.43 -44.82 -19.00
CA VAL A 281 -7.48 -45.94 -18.87
C VAL A 281 -7.05 -46.13 -17.42
N LEU A 282 -6.68 -45.04 -16.70
CA LEU A 282 -6.31 -45.12 -15.29
C LEU A 282 -7.46 -45.68 -14.42
N ARG A 283 -8.68 -45.26 -14.72
CA ARG A 283 -9.88 -45.77 -14.06
C ARG A 283 -10.15 -47.23 -14.36
N ALA A 284 -9.97 -47.67 -15.62
CA ALA A 284 -10.12 -49.07 -16.03
C ALA A 284 -9.06 -49.97 -15.35
N LEU A 285 -7.86 -49.44 -15.08
CA LEU A 285 -6.80 -50.13 -14.34
C LEU A 285 -7.02 -50.14 -12.82
N GLY A 286 -8.16 -49.60 -12.31
CA GLY A 286 -8.57 -49.70 -10.92
C GLY A 286 -8.27 -48.45 -10.07
N SER A 287 -7.90 -47.31 -10.64
CA SER A 287 -7.75 -46.07 -9.89
C SER A 287 -9.10 -45.58 -9.34
N SER A 288 -9.12 -45.23 -8.07
CA SER A 288 -10.30 -44.72 -7.42
C SER A 288 -10.64 -43.29 -7.86
N ARG A 289 -11.91 -42.87 -7.71
CA ARG A 289 -12.35 -41.49 -8.00
C ARG A 289 -11.52 -40.45 -7.21
N LEU A 290 -11.19 -40.79 -6.00
CA LEU A 290 -10.42 -39.91 -5.11
C LEU A 290 -8.97 -39.74 -5.59
N GLU A 291 -8.34 -40.79 -6.11
CA GLU A 291 -6.98 -40.73 -6.68
C GLU A 291 -6.92 -39.82 -7.91
N VAL A 292 -7.93 -39.86 -8.78
CA VAL A 292 -8.04 -38.94 -9.94
C VAL A 292 -8.21 -37.50 -9.48
N CYS A 293 -9.07 -37.23 -8.49
CA CYS A 293 -9.22 -35.90 -7.92
C CYS A 293 -7.91 -35.38 -7.33
N TRP A 294 -7.21 -36.20 -6.54
CA TRP A 294 -5.94 -35.83 -5.92
C TRP A 294 -4.84 -35.57 -6.96
N MET A 295 -4.84 -36.30 -8.07
CA MET A 295 -3.90 -36.07 -9.16
C MET A 295 -4.11 -34.68 -9.78
N ILE A 296 -5.34 -34.28 -10.07
CA ILE A 296 -5.67 -32.96 -10.67
C ILE A 296 -5.40 -31.83 -9.66
N LEU A 297 -5.81 -32.00 -8.40
CA LEU A 297 -5.51 -31.02 -7.36
C LEU A 297 -4.01 -30.89 -7.09
N GLY A 298 -3.25 -31.99 -7.13
CA GLY A 298 -1.80 -31.97 -7.01
C GLY A 298 -1.13 -31.18 -8.12
N GLU A 299 -1.58 -31.34 -9.36
CA GLU A 299 -1.09 -30.55 -10.51
C GLU A 299 -1.41 -29.06 -10.34
N THR A 300 -2.62 -28.74 -9.84
CA THR A 300 -3.01 -27.38 -9.51
C THR A 300 -2.09 -26.78 -8.42
N LEU A 301 -1.80 -27.53 -7.35
CA LEU A 301 -0.93 -27.08 -6.28
C LEU A 301 0.51 -26.81 -6.73
N VAL A 302 1.03 -27.60 -7.67
CA VAL A 302 2.35 -27.35 -8.28
C VAL A 302 2.33 -26.04 -9.06
N MET A 303 1.29 -25.79 -9.88
CA MET A 303 1.14 -24.50 -10.59
C MET A 303 1.02 -23.32 -9.63
N VAL A 304 0.25 -23.48 -8.53
CA VAL A 304 0.15 -22.47 -7.47
C VAL A 304 1.51 -22.18 -6.83
N GLY A 305 2.27 -23.25 -6.50
CA GLY A 305 3.61 -23.10 -5.94
C GLY A 305 4.54 -22.30 -6.85
N LEU A 306 4.56 -22.62 -8.14
CA LEU A 306 5.32 -21.87 -9.15
C LEU A 306 4.79 -20.43 -9.28
N GLY A 307 3.47 -20.25 -9.35
CA GLY A 307 2.84 -18.93 -9.42
C GLY A 307 3.20 -18.04 -8.21
N VAL A 308 3.17 -18.60 -7.01
CA VAL A 308 3.57 -17.89 -5.79
C VAL A 308 5.04 -17.48 -5.83
N VAL A 309 5.94 -18.40 -6.21
CA VAL A 309 7.39 -18.11 -6.31
C VAL A 309 7.65 -17.00 -7.33
N PHE A 310 7.11 -17.13 -8.54
CA PHE A 310 7.27 -16.09 -9.56
C PHE A 310 6.60 -14.76 -9.18
N GLY A 311 5.44 -14.80 -8.54
CA GLY A 311 4.74 -13.61 -8.05
C GLY A 311 5.54 -12.87 -6.97
N LEU A 312 6.14 -13.59 -6.03
CA LEU A 312 7.03 -13.02 -5.01
C LEU A 312 8.30 -12.42 -5.65
N LEU A 313 8.97 -13.16 -6.54
CA LEU A 313 10.16 -12.67 -7.25
C LEU A 313 9.84 -11.39 -8.04
N CYS A 314 8.73 -11.36 -8.76
CA CYS A 314 8.27 -10.18 -9.49
C CYS A 314 8.01 -9.01 -8.54
N THR A 315 7.32 -9.25 -7.42
CA THR A 315 7.03 -8.22 -6.41
C THR A 315 8.31 -7.59 -5.86
N TYR A 316 9.25 -8.40 -5.37
CA TYR A 316 10.51 -7.88 -4.82
C TYR A 316 11.37 -7.18 -5.87
N SER A 317 11.38 -7.68 -7.11
CA SER A 317 12.10 -7.04 -8.23
C SER A 317 11.52 -5.66 -8.54
N VAL A 318 10.20 -5.55 -8.65
CA VAL A 318 9.52 -4.28 -8.93
C VAL A 318 9.70 -3.30 -7.77
N VAL A 319 9.59 -3.75 -6.52
CA VAL A 319 9.85 -2.92 -5.33
C VAL A 319 11.28 -2.38 -5.33
N ALA A 320 12.28 -3.23 -5.61
CA ALA A 320 13.68 -2.82 -5.69
C ALA A 320 13.93 -1.78 -6.81
N ILE A 321 13.26 -1.91 -7.94
CA ILE A 321 13.33 -0.93 -9.04
C ILE A 321 12.66 0.38 -8.61
N LEU A 322 11.46 0.33 -8.03
CA LEU A 322 10.73 1.51 -7.59
C LEU A 322 11.47 2.29 -6.50
N HIS A 323 12.10 1.63 -5.54
CA HIS A 323 12.93 2.31 -4.54
C HIS A 323 14.10 3.09 -5.16
N ARG A 324 14.65 2.62 -6.29
CA ARG A 324 15.75 3.33 -6.99
C ARG A 324 15.27 4.46 -7.88
N THR A 325 14.13 4.27 -8.56
CA THR A 325 13.60 5.24 -9.54
C THR A 325 12.69 6.28 -8.92
N SER A 326 11.99 5.92 -7.85
CA SER A 326 10.99 6.74 -7.19
C SER A 326 11.09 6.62 -5.67
N PRO A 327 12.14 7.16 -5.04
CA PRO A 327 12.41 7.00 -3.60
C PRO A 327 11.30 7.60 -2.72
N THR A 328 10.45 8.46 -3.27
CA THR A 328 9.28 9.00 -2.58
C THR A 328 8.13 8.00 -2.43
N LEU A 329 8.13 6.91 -3.21
CA LEU A 329 7.15 5.83 -3.09
C LEU A 329 7.64 4.81 -2.08
N GLN A 330 7.15 4.90 -0.85
CA GLN A 330 7.43 3.93 0.18
C GLN A 330 6.53 2.72 0.02
N ILE A 331 7.12 1.53 -0.12
CA ILE A 331 6.40 0.26 -0.25
C ILE A 331 6.84 -0.64 0.90
N ALA A 332 5.89 -0.99 1.77
CA ALA A 332 6.13 -1.86 2.92
C ALA A 332 5.38 -3.19 2.74
N ILE A 333 6.12 -4.27 2.50
CA ILE A 333 5.55 -5.62 2.38
C ILE A 333 5.54 -6.25 3.78
N GLU A 334 4.37 -6.27 4.41
CA GLU A 334 4.17 -6.94 5.69
C GLU A 334 4.02 -8.45 5.49
N GLY A 335 4.66 -9.25 6.36
CA GLY A 335 4.58 -10.73 6.31
C GLY A 335 3.15 -11.27 6.35
N GLY A 336 2.25 -10.59 7.05
CA GLY A 336 0.83 -10.93 7.10
C GLY A 336 0.14 -10.89 5.73
N TRP A 337 0.53 -9.97 4.86
CA TRP A 337 -0.01 -9.89 3.50
C TRP A 337 0.54 -10.98 2.59
N ILE A 338 1.81 -11.40 2.79
CA ILE A 338 2.39 -12.54 2.05
C ILE A 338 1.57 -13.80 2.33
N VAL A 339 1.32 -14.11 3.61
CA VAL A 339 0.53 -15.28 4.00
C VAL A 339 -0.90 -15.20 3.43
N ARG A 340 -1.55 -14.05 3.52
CA ARG A 340 -2.90 -13.86 2.95
C ARG A 340 -2.92 -14.05 1.44
N ALA A 341 -1.95 -13.48 0.72
CA ALA A 341 -1.84 -13.64 -0.74
C ALA A 341 -1.68 -15.11 -1.13
N ILE A 342 -0.83 -15.86 -0.43
CA ILE A 342 -0.63 -17.31 -0.65
C ILE A 342 -1.93 -18.07 -0.41
N LEU A 343 -2.58 -17.86 0.75
CA LEU A 343 -3.82 -18.55 1.11
C LEU A 343 -4.97 -18.24 0.13
N LEU A 344 -5.09 -17.00 -0.31
CA LEU A 344 -6.09 -16.59 -1.29
C LEU A 344 -5.84 -17.24 -2.66
N THR A 345 -4.58 -17.32 -3.08
CA THR A 345 -4.20 -17.97 -4.34
C THR A 345 -4.48 -19.47 -4.29
N ILE A 346 -4.10 -20.15 -3.20
CA ILE A 346 -4.41 -21.57 -2.97
C ILE A 346 -5.92 -21.79 -2.98
N GLY A 347 -6.68 -21.00 -2.20
CA GLY A 347 -8.13 -21.13 -2.10
C GLY A 347 -8.85 -20.92 -3.43
N GLY A 348 -8.49 -19.88 -4.17
CA GLY A 348 -9.04 -19.59 -5.50
C GLY A 348 -8.74 -20.70 -6.51
N ALA A 349 -7.49 -21.20 -6.53
CA ALA A 349 -7.06 -22.26 -7.42
C ALA A 349 -7.73 -23.60 -7.10
N ILE A 350 -7.81 -23.99 -5.84
CA ILE A 350 -8.53 -25.22 -5.41
C ILE A 350 -10.00 -25.12 -5.81
N ALA A 351 -10.66 -24.00 -5.53
CA ALA A 351 -12.05 -23.79 -5.92
C ALA A 351 -12.24 -23.91 -7.44
N GLY A 352 -11.33 -23.32 -8.24
CA GLY A 352 -11.34 -23.40 -9.71
C GLY A 352 -11.12 -24.81 -10.23
N ALA A 353 -10.22 -25.59 -9.61
CA ALA A 353 -9.91 -26.94 -10.01
C ALA A 353 -10.94 -27.99 -9.54
N MET A 354 -11.72 -27.68 -8.51
CA MET A 354 -12.65 -28.63 -7.88
C MET A 354 -13.69 -29.18 -8.86
N TYR A 355 -14.34 -28.28 -9.62
CA TYR A 355 -15.37 -28.69 -10.58
C TYR A 355 -14.83 -29.63 -11.68
N PRO A 356 -13.74 -29.29 -12.42
CA PRO A 356 -13.18 -30.19 -13.42
C PRO A 356 -12.63 -31.49 -12.79
N ALA A 357 -12.06 -31.46 -11.60
CA ALA A 357 -11.57 -32.64 -10.90
C ALA A 357 -12.70 -33.63 -10.55
N LEU A 358 -13.81 -33.11 -10.01
CA LEU A 358 -14.99 -33.95 -9.70
C LEU A 358 -15.63 -34.53 -10.97
N ARG A 359 -15.72 -33.75 -12.04
CA ARG A 359 -16.28 -34.20 -13.31
C ARG A 359 -15.40 -35.30 -13.94
N ALA A 360 -14.07 -35.12 -13.93
CA ALA A 360 -13.13 -36.13 -14.37
C ALA A 360 -13.25 -37.46 -13.61
N ALA A 361 -13.43 -37.38 -12.30
CA ALA A 361 -13.59 -38.53 -11.43
C ALA A 361 -14.91 -39.27 -11.61
N GLN A 362 -15.94 -38.64 -12.16
CA GLN A 362 -17.28 -39.22 -12.41
C GLN A 362 -17.46 -39.82 -13.77
N ASN A 363 -16.55 -39.54 -14.75
CA ASN A 363 -16.67 -40.09 -16.09
C ASN A 363 -16.63 -41.64 -16.08
N ASP A 364 -17.51 -42.26 -16.87
CA ASP A 364 -17.54 -43.68 -17.02
C ASP A 364 -16.32 -44.15 -17.85
N PRO A 365 -15.53 -45.16 -17.39
CA PRO A 365 -14.40 -45.65 -18.14
C PRO A 365 -14.75 -46.12 -19.53
N VAL A 366 -15.95 -46.69 -19.72
CA VAL A 366 -16.41 -47.22 -21.04
C VAL A 366 -16.65 -46.06 -22.01
N ASP A 367 -17.33 -45.00 -21.58
CA ASP A 367 -17.57 -43.83 -22.40
C ASP A 367 -16.27 -43.06 -22.72
N ALA A 368 -15.35 -43.02 -21.76
CA ALA A 368 -14.06 -42.34 -21.89
C ALA A 368 -13.13 -43.02 -22.90
N LEU A 369 -13.23 -44.34 -23.07
CA LEU A 369 -12.46 -45.13 -24.07
C LEU A 369 -13.07 -45.04 -25.46
N ALA A 370 -14.36 -44.73 -25.59
CA ALA A 370 -15.04 -44.56 -26.86
C ALA A 370 -14.89 -43.12 -27.45
N TYR A 371 -14.24 -42.25 -26.77
CA TYR A 371 -13.99 -40.89 -27.23
C TYR A 371 -12.80 -40.87 -28.22
N GLU A 372 -13.06 -40.62 -29.50
CA GLU A 372 -12.08 -40.34 -30.54
C GLU A 372 -11.58 -38.89 -30.48
#